data_742a2f2bac95060e2c6f485b080825d2
#
_entry.id   742a2f2bac95060e2c6f485b080825d2
#
_cell.length_a   1.000
_cell.length_b   1.000
_cell.length_c   1.000
_cell.angle_alpha   90.00
_cell.angle_beta   90.00
_cell.angle_gamma   90.00
#
_symmetry.space_group_name_H-M   'P 1'
#
loop_
_entity.id
_entity.type
_entity.pdbx_description
1 polymer ?
#
loop_
_entity_poly.entity_id
_entity_poly.type
_entity_poly.pdbx_seq_one_letter_code
_entity_poly.pdbx_strand_id
1 'polypeptide(L)'
;MRITGGSLCGCHVAAPGGIIRPAMDRMRESVFATMGDLTGCSFLDIFSGSGVIALEAASRGASCIEAVENDPIKRKTLLRNVTLSPVRIQCRFMPAELYTQRAKRSFDIIFCDPPFLYEYKWALVKAIANSALMKRGARLLIHRPREDFLRYAIDNLILERTKKYGRSVVDFFVLSR
;
A
#
# COMPACT_ATOMS: atom_id res chain seq x y z
N MET A 1 -14.94 -4.60 -5.83
CA MET A 1 -13.61 -4.56 -6.46
C MET A 1 -13.19 -5.98 -6.79
N ARG A 2 -12.27 -6.20 -7.74
CA ARG A 2 -11.75 -7.54 -8.07
C ARG A 2 -10.24 -7.54 -7.93
N ILE A 3 -9.68 -8.70 -7.55
CA ILE A 3 -8.23 -8.95 -7.59
C ILE A 3 -7.81 -9.06 -9.06
N THR A 4 -6.73 -8.36 -9.43
CA THR A 4 -6.35 -8.18 -10.83
C THR A 4 -5.32 -9.17 -11.35
N GLY A 5 -4.74 -10.01 -10.49
CA GLY A 5 -3.78 -11.03 -10.91
C GLY A 5 -3.35 -11.94 -9.76
N GLY A 6 -2.51 -12.93 -10.07
CA GLY A 6 -2.05 -13.93 -9.11
C GLY A 6 -3.09 -15.03 -8.82
N SER A 7 -2.91 -15.76 -7.71
CA SER A 7 -3.72 -16.93 -7.34
C SER A 7 -5.19 -16.61 -7.04
N LEU A 8 -5.50 -15.37 -6.67
CA LEU A 8 -6.86 -14.88 -6.38
C LEU A 8 -7.44 -14.06 -7.53
N CYS A 9 -6.87 -14.11 -8.73
CA CYS A 9 -7.33 -13.32 -9.88
C CYS A 9 -8.83 -13.52 -10.12
N GLY A 10 -9.58 -12.41 -10.27
CA GLY A 10 -11.03 -12.42 -10.45
C GLY A 10 -11.84 -12.47 -9.16
N CYS A 11 -11.26 -12.83 -8.02
CA CYS A 11 -11.97 -12.87 -6.73
C CYS A 11 -12.55 -11.50 -6.38
N HIS A 12 -13.78 -11.50 -5.88
CA HIS A 12 -14.48 -10.30 -5.46
C HIS A 12 -14.12 -9.89 -4.03
N VAL A 13 -13.74 -8.63 -3.87
CA VAL A 13 -13.44 -7.99 -2.58
C VAL A 13 -14.53 -6.97 -2.26
N ALA A 14 -15.12 -7.07 -1.06
CA ALA A 14 -16.13 -6.13 -0.62
C ALA A 14 -15.56 -4.72 -0.48
N ALA A 15 -16.31 -3.71 -0.92
CA ALA A 15 -15.96 -2.31 -0.71
C ALA A 15 -16.57 -1.83 0.63
N PRO A 16 -15.83 -1.13 1.48
CA PRO A 16 -16.41 -0.43 2.61
C PRO A 16 -17.29 0.70 2.06
N GLY A 17 -18.57 0.72 2.40
CA GLY A 17 -19.63 1.60 1.91
C GLY A 17 -19.17 2.71 0.98
N GLY A 18 -19.34 2.56 -0.32
CA GLY A 18 -18.87 3.58 -1.24
C GLY A 18 -18.78 3.14 -2.71
N ILE A 19 -18.47 4.09 -3.54
CA ILE A 19 -18.45 4.00 -4.99
C ILE A 19 -17.26 3.15 -5.47
N ILE A 20 -17.54 2.06 -6.20
CA ILE A 20 -16.50 1.31 -6.93
C ILE A 20 -16.01 2.20 -8.07
N ARG A 21 -14.71 2.48 -8.10
CA ARG A 21 -14.08 3.26 -9.18
C ARG A 21 -13.31 2.33 -10.11
N PRO A 22 -13.77 2.06 -11.34
CA PRO A 22 -13.07 1.19 -12.30
C PRO A 22 -11.63 1.64 -12.62
N ALA A 23 -11.35 2.95 -12.53
CA ALA A 23 -10.01 3.49 -12.69
C ALA A 23 -9.02 2.93 -11.65
N MET A 24 -9.49 2.58 -10.44
CA MET A 24 -8.67 1.99 -9.40
C MET A 24 -8.24 0.56 -9.71
N ASP A 25 -9.05 -0.22 -10.43
CA ASP A 25 -8.70 -1.59 -10.84
C ASP A 25 -7.54 -1.55 -11.85
N ARG A 26 -7.61 -0.68 -12.86
CA ARG A 26 -6.51 -0.46 -13.83
C ARG A 26 -5.23 0.05 -13.17
N MET A 27 -5.37 0.95 -12.20
CA MET A 27 -4.22 1.45 -11.44
C MET A 27 -3.55 0.29 -10.69
N ARG A 28 -4.31 -0.52 -9.95
CA ARG A 28 -3.76 -1.67 -9.22
C ARG A 28 -3.05 -2.65 -10.14
N GLU A 29 -3.70 -3.07 -11.22
CA GLU A 29 -3.11 -3.96 -12.21
C GLU A 29 -1.76 -3.44 -12.71
N SER A 30 -1.71 -2.18 -13.14
CA SER A 30 -0.50 -1.53 -13.64
C SER A 30 0.58 -1.37 -12.58
N VAL A 31 0.22 -1.05 -11.33
CA VAL A 31 1.14 -0.93 -10.21
C VAL A 31 1.77 -2.28 -9.89
N PHE A 32 0.96 -3.32 -9.74
CA PHE A 32 1.46 -4.66 -9.42
C PHE A 32 2.24 -5.29 -10.57
N ALA A 33 1.85 -5.04 -11.84
CA ALA A 33 2.66 -5.43 -13.00
C ALA A 33 4.06 -4.77 -12.99
N THR A 34 4.16 -3.54 -12.46
CA THR A 34 5.44 -2.83 -12.35
C THR A 34 6.32 -3.40 -11.22
N MET A 35 5.71 -3.83 -10.13
CA MET A 35 6.45 -4.45 -9.02
C MET A 35 7.01 -5.84 -9.37
N GLY A 36 6.35 -6.55 -10.29
CA GLY A 36 6.76 -7.89 -10.74
C GLY A 36 6.35 -9.00 -9.77
N ASP A 37 7.19 -10.03 -9.66
CA ASP A 37 6.99 -11.16 -8.75
C ASP A 37 7.20 -10.72 -7.30
N LEU A 38 6.26 -11.08 -6.42
CA LEU A 38 6.31 -10.77 -5.00
C LEU A 38 6.58 -12.03 -4.13
N THR A 39 6.94 -13.13 -4.76
CA THR A 39 7.17 -14.40 -4.06
C THR A 39 8.20 -14.22 -2.93
N GLY A 40 7.77 -14.54 -1.71
CA GLY A 40 8.58 -14.42 -0.50
C GLY A 40 8.76 -13.01 0.04
N CYS A 41 8.32 -11.97 -0.67
CA CYS A 41 8.43 -10.58 -0.20
C CYS A 41 7.57 -10.31 1.04
N SER A 42 8.05 -9.44 1.92
CA SER A 42 7.25 -8.83 2.97
C SER A 42 6.61 -7.53 2.46
N PHE A 43 5.33 -7.36 2.76
CA PHE A 43 4.51 -6.26 2.22
C PHE A 43 3.74 -5.54 3.32
N LEU A 44 3.78 -4.23 3.31
CA LEU A 44 3.03 -3.37 4.23
C LEU A 44 2.04 -2.49 3.43
N ASP A 45 0.76 -2.60 3.78
CA ASP A 45 -0.33 -1.80 3.22
C ASP A 45 -0.79 -0.77 4.24
N ILE A 46 -0.42 0.49 4.05
CA ILE A 46 -0.78 1.61 4.94
C ILE A 46 -1.97 2.37 4.34
N PHE A 47 -2.99 2.63 5.16
CA PHE A 47 -4.33 3.08 4.80
C PHE A 47 -5.09 2.01 4.00
N SER A 48 -5.07 0.80 4.52
CA SER A 48 -5.46 -0.43 3.81
C SER A 48 -6.94 -0.46 3.36
N GLY A 49 -7.81 0.30 4.02
CA GLY A 49 -9.21 0.42 3.65
C GLY A 49 -9.94 -0.92 3.62
N SER A 50 -10.18 -1.42 2.43
CA SER A 50 -10.80 -2.73 2.20
C SER A 50 -9.82 -3.90 2.32
N GLY A 51 -8.52 -3.66 2.35
CA GLY A 51 -7.49 -4.69 2.27
C GLY A 51 -7.18 -5.17 0.84
N VAL A 52 -7.71 -4.52 -0.18
CA VAL A 52 -7.55 -4.98 -1.57
C VAL A 52 -6.10 -4.96 -2.03
N ILE A 53 -5.30 -3.99 -1.59
CA ILE A 53 -3.86 -3.91 -1.91
C ILE A 53 -3.09 -5.04 -1.22
N ALA A 54 -3.36 -5.29 0.06
CA ALA A 54 -2.78 -6.41 0.79
C ALA A 54 -3.14 -7.77 0.16
N LEU A 55 -4.39 -7.92 -0.32
CA LEU A 55 -4.85 -9.11 -1.03
C LEU A 55 -4.20 -9.28 -2.41
N GLU A 56 -3.99 -8.19 -3.15
CA GLU A 56 -3.25 -8.21 -4.41
C GLU A 56 -1.80 -8.69 -4.18
N ALA A 57 -1.15 -8.21 -3.12
CA ALA A 57 0.19 -8.65 -2.74
C ALA A 57 0.21 -10.15 -2.38
N ALA A 58 -0.73 -10.61 -1.53
CA ALA A 58 -0.88 -12.02 -1.17
C ALA A 58 -1.11 -12.91 -2.40
N SER A 59 -1.98 -12.45 -3.31
CA SER A 59 -2.32 -13.16 -4.55
C SER A 59 -1.12 -13.36 -5.47
N ARG A 60 -0.09 -12.49 -5.38
CA ARG A 60 1.15 -12.53 -6.16
C ARG A 60 2.35 -13.08 -5.40
N GLY A 61 2.11 -13.76 -4.28
CA GLY A 61 3.14 -14.54 -3.58
C GLY A 61 3.82 -13.84 -2.41
N ALA A 62 3.41 -12.62 -2.03
CA ALA A 62 3.93 -12.01 -0.81
C ALA A 62 3.59 -12.89 0.41
N SER A 63 4.54 -13.13 1.29
CA SER A 63 4.44 -14.14 2.37
C SER A 63 4.22 -13.54 3.76
N CYS A 64 4.72 -12.34 4.01
CA CYS A 64 4.60 -11.63 5.28
C CYS A 64 3.90 -10.28 5.02
N ILE A 65 2.62 -10.19 5.37
CA ILE A 65 1.79 -9.04 5.01
C ILE A 65 1.18 -8.42 6.25
N GLU A 66 1.32 -7.09 6.39
CA GLU A 66 0.60 -6.30 7.38
C GLU A 66 -0.27 -5.24 6.69
N ALA A 67 -1.47 -5.02 7.24
CA ALA A 67 -2.44 -4.04 6.78
C ALA A 67 -2.78 -3.08 7.93
N VAL A 68 -2.54 -1.79 7.73
CA VAL A 68 -2.76 -0.73 8.73
C VAL A 68 -3.96 0.11 8.31
N GLU A 69 -4.96 0.19 9.18
CA GLU A 69 -6.17 0.99 8.97
C GLU A 69 -6.61 1.63 10.28
N ASN A 70 -6.90 2.92 10.26
CA ASN A 70 -7.32 3.65 11.46
C ASN A 70 -8.84 3.83 11.57
N ASP A 71 -9.56 3.81 10.43
CA ASP A 71 -10.99 4.05 10.39
C ASP A 71 -11.77 2.83 10.93
N PRO A 72 -12.48 2.97 12.06
CA PRO A 72 -13.23 1.87 12.67
C PRO A 72 -14.37 1.36 11.77
N ILE A 73 -14.91 2.21 10.90
CA ILE A 73 -16.00 1.83 9.97
C ILE A 73 -15.52 0.77 8.98
N LYS A 74 -14.26 0.85 8.55
CA LYS A 74 -13.66 -0.08 7.59
C LYS A 74 -13.23 -1.41 8.22
N ARG A 75 -13.09 -1.46 9.56
CA ARG A 75 -12.56 -2.63 10.28
C ARG A 75 -13.27 -3.94 9.93
N LYS A 76 -14.61 -3.94 9.96
CA LYS A 76 -15.41 -5.15 9.67
C LYS A 76 -15.16 -5.65 8.24
N THR A 77 -15.11 -4.72 7.28
CA THR A 77 -14.88 -5.04 5.86
C THR A 77 -13.46 -5.56 5.64
N LEU A 78 -12.45 -4.92 6.22
CA LEU A 78 -11.05 -5.36 6.15
C LEU A 78 -10.91 -6.78 6.70
N LEU A 79 -11.39 -7.04 7.93
CA LEU A 79 -11.30 -8.37 8.56
C LEU A 79 -12.00 -9.45 7.75
N ARG A 80 -13.16 -9.15 7.14
CA ARG A 80 -13.86 -10.08 6.26
C ARG A 80 -13.05 -10.37 4.99
N ASN A 81 -12.52 -9.33 4.36
CA ASN A 81 -11.84 -9.49 3.08
C ASN A 81 -10.52 -10.27 3.22
N VAL A 82 -9.74 -10.03 4.28
CA VAL A 82 -8.45 -10.72 4.46
C VAL A 82 -8.58 -12.22 4.68
N THR A 83 -9.79 -12.74 4.97
CA THR A 83 -10.02 -14.21 5.02
C THR A 83 -9.92 -14.87 3.65
N LEU A 84 -9.97 -14.11 2.56
CA LEU A 84 -9.76 -14.61 1.20
C LEU A 84 -8.28 -14.93 0.92
N SER A 85 -7.38 -14.41 1.73
CA SER A 85 -5.93 -14.53 1.49
C SER A 85 -5.42 -15.97 1.70
N PRO A 86 -4.55 -16.48 0.81
CA PRO A 86 -3.88 -17.76 0.99
C PRO A 86 -2.84 -17.75 2.12
N VAL A 87 -2.42 -16.56 2.56
CA VAL A 87 -1.48 -16.35 3.65
C VAL A 87 -2.07 -15.41 4.69
N ARG A 88 -1.57 -15.48 5.93
CA ARG A 88 -2.07 -14.63 7.01
C ARG A 88 -1.70 -13.17 6.75
N ILE A 89 -2.72 -12.28 6.67
CA ILE A 89 -2.54 -10.82 6.69
C ILE A 89 -2.78 -10.32 8.11
N GLN A 90 -1.78 -9.68 8.69
CA GLN A 90 -1.88 -9.08 10.03
C GLN A 90 -2.53 -7.69 9.94
N CYS A 91 -3.74 -7.54 10.47
CA CYS A 91 -4.42 -6.24 10.52
C CYS A 91 -4.01 -5.46 11.79
N ARG A 92 -3.66 -4.18 11.62
CA ARG A 92 -3.32 -3.23 12.68
C ARG A 92 -4.30 -2.06 12.64
N PHE A 93 -5.05 -1.87 13.70
CA PHE A 93 -6.07 -0.82 13.80
C PHE A 93 -5.52 0.34 14.61
N MET A 94 -4.78 1.22 13.95
CA MET A 94 -4.15 2.40 14.55
C MET A 94 -3.76 3.43 13.47
N PRO A 95 -3.48 4.69 13.86
CA PRO A 95 -2.94 5.69 12.94
C PRO A 95 -1.62 5.23 12.30
N ALA A 96 -1.42 5.60 11.03
CA ALA A 96 -0.22 5.27 10.26
C ALA A 96 1.07 5.80 10.93
N GLU A 97 1.00 7.00 11.50
CA GLU A 97 2.10 7.65 12.21
C GLU A 97 2.52 6.85 13.45
N LEU A 98 1.53 6.41 14.22
CA LEU A 98 1.77 5.62 15.42
C LEU A 98 2.34 4.24 15.08
N TYR A 99 1.84 3.62 14.01
CA TYR A 99 2.40 2.38 13.49
C TYR A 99 3.87 2.57 13.06
N THR A 100 4.16 3.64 12.31
CA THR A 100 5.51 3.96 11.84
C THR A 100 6.50 4.12 13.00
N GLN A 101 6.09 4.78 14.09
CA GLN A 101 6.92 4.97 15.28
C GLN A 101 7.15 3.68 16.08
N ARG A 102 6.18 2.76 16.10
CA ARG A 102 6.18 1.56 16.95
C ARG A 102 6.55 0.27 16.24
N ALA A 103 6.68 0.31 14.92
CA ALA A 103 6.92 -0.88 14.13
C ALA A 103 8.26 -1.55 14.48
N LYS A 104 8.19 -2.87 14.67
CA LYS A 104 9.33 -3.74 15.01
C LYS A 104 9.77 -4.62 13.84
N ARG A 105 9.16 -4.44 12.68
CA ARG A 105 9.43 -5.22 11.47
C ARG A 105 9.80 -4.32 10.31
N SER A 106 10.62 -4.84 9.42
CA SER A 106 10.95 -4.19 8.15
C SER A 106 10.33 -4.95 6.98
N PHE A 107 10.06 -4.22 5.91
CA PHE A 107 9.36 -4.71 4.73
C PHE A 107 10.18 -4.47 3.46
N ASP A 108 9.99 -5.36 2.47
CA ASP A 108 10.57 -5.20 1.14
C ASP A 108 9.78 -4.18 0.32
N ILE A 109 8.46 -4.11 0.55
CA ILE A 109 7.56 -3.21 -0.16
C ILE A 109 6.58 -2.58 0.83
N ILE A 110 6.44 -1.26 0.77
CA ILE A 110 5.44 -0.49 1.51
C ILE A 110 4.56 0.23 0.49
N PHE A 111 3.25 0.02 0.57
CA PHE A 111 2.26 0.77 -0.21
C PHE A 111 1.51 1.71 0.73
N CYS A 112 1.45 2.98 0.37
CA CYS A 112 0.81 4.03 1.14
C CYS A 112 -0.30 4.68 0.31
N ASP A 113 -1.57 4.50 0.71
CA ASP A 113 -2.75 5.01 0.01
C ASP A 113 -3.57 5.95 0.91
N PRO A 114 -3.01 7.10 1.32
CA PRO A 114 -3.71 8.02 2.20
C PRO A 114 -4.92 8.64 1.50
N PRO A 115 -5.96 9.05 2.25
CA PRO A 115 -7.03 9.88 1.70
C PRO A 115 -6.45 11.10 0.97
N PHE A 116 -7.05 11.51 -0.15
CA PHE A 116 -6.51 12.62 -0.96
C PHE A 116 -6.35 13.92 -0.17
N LEU A 117 -7.23 14.17 0.78
CA LEU A 117 -7.18 15.35 1.67
C LEU A 117 -6.22 15.20 2.86
N TYR A 118 -5.50 14.08 2.97
CA TYR A 118 -4.54 13.87 4.05
C TYR A 118 -3.30 14.75 3.83
N GLU A 119 -3.17 15.77 4.65
CA GLU A 119 -2.14 16.82 4.48
C GLU A 119 -0.72 16.36 4.84
N TYR A 120 -0.59 15.38 5.73
CA TYR A 120 0.70 14.94 6.28
C TYR A 120 1.39 13.84 5.46
N LYS A 121 0.95 13.59 4.20
CA LYS A 121 1.46 12.45 3.42
C LYS A 121 2.96 12.47 3.18
N TRP A 122 3.56 13.63 2.91
CA TRP A 122 5.00 13.74 2.71
C TRP A 122 5.80 13.67 4.01
N ALA A 123 5.24 14.17 5.12
CA ALA A 123 5.82 13.99 6.45
C ALA A 123 5.81 12.50 6.85
N LEU A 124 4.73 11.77 6.55
CA LEU A 124 4.64 10.33 6.77
C LEU A 124 5.65 9.57 5.90
N VAL A 125 5.76 9.89 4.62
CA VAL A 125 6.76 9.28 3.70
C VAL A 125 8.18 9.48 4.26
N LYS A 126 8.52 10.69 4.70
CA LYS A 126 9.80 10.98 5.35
C LYS A 126 10.01 10.19 6.64
N ALA A 127 8.97 10.08 7.47
CA ALA A 127 9.02 9.31 8.70
C ALA A 127 9.25 7.81 8.42
N ILE A 128 8.57 7.24 7.41
CA ILE A 128 8.76 5.84 6.97
C ILE A 128 10.20 5.63 6.51
N ALA A 129 10.71 6.51 5.65
CA ALA A 129 12.07 6.42 5.11
C ALA A 129 13.17 6.46 6.19
N ASN A 130 12.92 7.19 7.28
CA ASN A 130 13.85 7.31 8.42
C ASN A 130 13.60 6.30 9.54
N SER A 131 12.59 5.43 9.39
CA SER A 131 12.26 4.39 10.37
C SER A 131 12.94 3.06 10.06
N ALA A 132 12.74 2.07 10.94
CA ALA A 132 13.15 0.69 10.70
C ALA A 132 12.18 -0.11 9.80
N LEU A 133 11.17 0.54 9.22
CA LEU A 133 10.15 -0.12 8.41
C LEU A 133 10.64 -0.59 7.05
N MET A 134 11.65 0.05 6.49
CA MET A 134 12.17 -0.27 5.17
C MET A 134 13.45 -1.10 5.27
N LYS A 135 13.48 -2.25 4.62
CA LYS A 135 14.73 -2.99 4.39
C LYS A 135 15.63 -2.20 3.43
N ARG A 136 16.91 -2.53 3.41
CA ARG A 136 17.83 -1.99 2.39
C ARG A 136 17.32 -2.34 0.99
N GLY A 137 17.23 -1.36 0.10
CA GLY A 137 16.69 -1.52 -1.24
C GLY A 137 15.17 -1.71 -1.31
N ALA A 138 14.45 -1.54 -0.18
CA ALA A 138 13.00 -1.63 -0.16
C ALA A 138 12.35 -0.53 -1.02
N ARG A 139 11.17 -0.85 -1.54
CA ARG A 139 10.36 0.09 -2.31
C ARG A 139 9.26 0.68 -1.45
N LEU A 140 9.09 1.99 -1.54
CA LEU A 140 7.96 2.72 -0.98
C LEU A 140 7.13 3.30 -2.13
N LEU A 141 5.86 2.92 -2.20
CA LEU A 141 4.91 3.44 -3.16
C LEU A 141 3.94 4.37 -2.47
N ILE A 142 3.67 5.53 -3.05
CA ILE A 142 2.64 6.45 -2.55
C ILE A 142 1.65 6.80 -3.64
N HIS A 143 0.38 6.56 -3.35
CA HIS A 143 -0.74 7.01 -4.18
C HIS A 143 -1.18 8.40 -3.72
N ARG A 144 -1.29 9.32 -4.66
CA ARG A 144 -1.62 10.73 -4.41
C ARG A 144 -2.44 11.35 -5.53
N PRO A 145 -3.12 12.47 -5.31
CA PRO A 145 -3.67 13.28 -6.40
C PRO A 145 -2.54 13.91 -7.24
N ARG A 146 -2.85 14.21 -8.50
CA ARG A 146 -1.87 14.76 -9.45
C ARG A 146 -1.33 16.12 -9.02
N GLU A 147 -2.16 16.90 -8.34
CA GLU A 147 -1.85 18.26 -7.87
C GLU A 147 -0.91 18.28 -6.66
N ASP A 148 -0.82 17.13 -5.95
CA ASP A 148 0.01 17.01 -4.74
C ASP A 148 1.32 16.31 -5.07
N PHE A 149 2.36 17.07 -5.28
CA PHE A 149 3.69 16.56 -5.63
C PHE A 149 4.72 16.91 -4.55
N LEU A 150 5.72 16.05 -4.43
CA LEU A 150 6.85 16.27 -3.53
C LEU A 150 7.66 17.48 -4.01
N ARG A 151 7.79 18.49 -3.14
CA ARG A 151 8.50 19.76 -3.47
C ARG A 151 10.00 19.71 -3.20
N TYR A 152 10.49 18.70 -2.47
CA TYR A 152 11.88 18.54 -2.08
C TYR A 152 12.25 17.05 -1.98
N ALA A 153 13.53 16.76 -2.17
CA ALA A 153 14.05 15.41 -2.04
C ALA A 153 13.89 14.89 -0.58
N ILE A 154 13.70 13.61 -0.43
CA ILE A 154 13.81 12.92 0.86
C ILE A 154 15.14 12.18 0.84
N ASP A 155 16.04 12.52 1.77
CA ASP A 155 17.47 12.18 1.72
C ASP A 155 17.81 10.70 1.48
N ASN A 156 16.92 9.80 1.90
CA ASN A 156 17.16 8.35 1.81
C ASN A 156 16.32 7.66 0.73
N LEU A 157 15.52 8.43 -0.03
CA LEU A 157 14.63 7.89 -1.06
C LEU A 157 15.01 8.42 -2.44
N ILE A 158 15.16 7.49 -3.38
CA ILE A 158 15.34 7.81 -4.80
C ILE A 158 14.01 7.56 -5.49
N LEU A 159 13.46 8.58 -6.17
CA LEU A 159 12.30 8.41 -7.04
C LEU A 159 12.70 7.62 -8.28
N GLU A 160 12.27 6.36 -8.32
CA GLU A 160 12.57 5.45 -9.45
C GLU A 160 11.60 5.67 -10.61
N ARG A 161 10.33 5.91 -10.28
CA ARG A 161 9.26 6.00 -11.30
C ARG A 161 8.04 6.73 -10.80
N THR A 162 7.34 7.41 -11.71
CA THR A 162 6.00 7.99 -11.52
C THR A 162 5.06 7.44 -12.56
N LYS A 163 3.91 6.91 -12.12
CA LYS A 163 2.83 6.47 -13.01
C LYS A 163 1.57 7.31 -12.81
N LYS A 164 0.96 7.74 -13.91
CA LYS A 164 -0.22 8.63 -13.91
C LYS A 164 -1.47 7.86 -14.37
N TYR A 165 -2.56 8.03 -13.64
CA TYR A 165 -3.85 7.38 -13.88
C TYR A 165 -4.97 8.42 -13.76
N GLY A 166 -5.10 9.29 -14.77
CA GLY A 166 -5.99 10.44 -14.73
C GLY A 166 -5.58 11.42 -13.63
N ARG A 167 -6.45 11.59 -12.61
CA ARG A 167 -6.16 12.44 -11.44
C ARG A 167 -5.31 11.75 -10.36
N SER A 168 -5.10 10.47 -10.48
CA SER A 168 -4.29 9.68 -9.55
C SER A 168 -2.88 9.50 -10.08
N VAL A 169 -1.93 9.52 -9.16
CA VAL A 169 -0.50 9.30 -9.43
C VAL A 169 0.04 8.33 -8.40
N VAL A 170 0.88 7.38 -8.83
CA VAL A 170 1.65 6.55 -7.93
C VAL A 170 3.13 6.81 -8.18
N ASP A 171 3.82 7.28 -7.15
CA ASP A 171 5.28 7.42 -7.14
C ASP A 171 5.91 6.18 -6.50
N PHE A 172 6.97 5.69 -7.13
CA PHE A 172 7.77 4.55 -6.68
C PHE A 172 9.12 5.07 -6.22
N PHE A 173 9.42 4.88 -4.96
CA PHE A 173 10.69 5.23 -4.36
C PHE A 173 11.45 3.97 -3.96
N VAL A 174 12.78 4.05 -3.99
CA VAL A 174 13.69 3.02 -3.48
C VAL A 174 14.52 3.61 -2.35
N LEU A 175 14.67 2.87 -1.27
CA LEU A 175 15.58 3.24 -0.17
C LEU A 175 17.03 3.03 -0.61
N SER A 176 17.82 4.11 -0.59
CA SER A 176 19.20 4.16 -1.11
C SER A 176 20.28 3.61 -0.18
N ARG A 177 19.92 3.12 1.02
CA ARG A 177 20.89 2.63 2.03
C ARG A 177 21.01 1.12 2.07
#